data_2a633bfde14cefe824105cc7e97f6763
#
_entry.id   2a633bfde14cefe824105cc7e97f6763
#
_cell.length_a   1.000
_cell.length_b   1.000
_cell.length_c   1.000
_cell.angle_alpha   90.00
_cell.angle_beta   90.00
_cell.angle_gamma   90.00
#
_symmetry.space_group_name_H-M   'P 1'
#
loop_
_entity.id
_entity.type
_entity.pdbx_description
1 polymer ?
#
loop_
_entity_poly.entity_id
_entity_poly.type
_entity_poly.pdbx_seq_one_letter_code
_entity_poly.pdbx_strand_id
1 'polypeptide(L)'
;MNMDSHCYKEMDFLINATKKRMLKYKMNYKASDLHSFFNYKHGVKITTCHSTKGDEYEVVICTGLLNGKIPNWNDIFNCDQEHQNYVARRLLYVVSSRAKKHLYMISERGYKTKRGYPYQTTPQL
;
A
#
# COMPACT_ATOMS: atom_id res chain seq x y z
N MET A 1 10.17 7.83 -33.64
CA MET A 1 10.14 8.05 -32.18
C MET A 1 10.62 6.76 -31.52
N ASN A 2 11.90 6.68 -31.18
CA ASN A 2 12.45 5.47 -30.53
C ASN A 2 12.05 5.49 -29.06
N MET A 3 11.11 4.64 -28.69
CA MET A 3 10.85 4.36 -27.28
C MET A 3 12.07 3.58 -26.74
N ASP A 4 12.62 4.08 -25.64
CA ASP A 4 13.84 3.59 -25.02
C ASP A 4 13.77 2.09 -24.72
N SER A 5 14.81 1.35 -25.10
CA SER A 5 14.95 -0.10 -24.83
C SER A 5 14.86 -0.45 -23.33
N HIS A 6 15.06 0.55 -22.45
CA HIS A 6 14.91 0.45 -21.01
C HIS A 6 13.43 0.27 -20.60
N CYS A 7 12.53 1.00 -21.24
CA CYS A 7 11.08 0.93 -20.96
C CYS A 7 10.49 -0.46 -21.28
N TYR A 8 10.97 -1.10 -22.37
CA TYR A 8 10.55 -2.48 -22.71
C TYR A 8 11.02 -3.51 -21.68
N LYS A 9 12.25 -3.37 -21.17
CA LYS A 9 12.78 -4.29 -20.13
C LYS A 9 12.01 -4.20 -18.82
N GLU A 10 11.64 -2.99 -18.41
CA GLU A 10 10.82 -2.79 -17.21
C GLU A 10 9.39 -3.35 -17.39
N MET A 11 8.80 -3.18 -18.57
CA MET A 11 7.49 -3.72 -18.89
C MET A 11 7.50 -5.25 -18.91
N ASP A 12 8.50 -5.86 -19.50
CA ASP A 12 8.70 -7.31 -19.51
C ASP A 12 8.90 -7.87 -18.08
N PHE A 13 9.65 -7.16 -17.24
CA PHE A 13 9.81 -7.52 -15.85
C PHE A 13 8.49 -7.50 -15.09
N LEU A 14 7.68 -6.45 -15.26
CA LEU A 14 6.36 -6.33 -14.64
C LEU A 14 5.39 -7.42 -15.13
N ILE A 15 5.36 -7.70 -16.42
CA ILE A 15 4.55 -8.76 -17.00
C ILE A 15 4.94 -10.13 -16.43
N ASN A 16 6.24 -10.42 -16.36
CA ASN A 16 6.73 -11.69 -15.85
C ASN A 16 6.51 -11.83 -14.33
N ALA A 17 6.68 -10.77 -13.56
CA ALA A 17 6.38 -10.75 -12.14
C ALA A 17 4.88 -10.98 -11.86
N THR A 18 4.01 -10.38 -12.67
CA THR A 18 2.56 -10.56 -12.60
C THR A 18 2.16 -11.98 -12.97
N LYS A 19 2.68 -12.54 -14.07
CA LYS A 19 2.47 -13.94 -14.47
C LYS A 19 2.90 -14.91 -13.37
N LYS A 20 4.08 -14.71 -12.77
CA LYS A 20 4.59 -15.53 -11.66
C LYS A 20 3.69 -15.49 -10.42
N ARG A 21 3.13 -14.31 -10.09
CA ARG A 21 2.16 -14.17 -9.01
C ARG A 21 0.85 -14.88 -9.32
N MET A 22 0.31 -14.73 -10.52
CA MET A 22 -0.92 -15.41 -10.95
C MET A 22 -0.77 -16.94 -10.89
N LEU A 23 0.35 -17.48 -11.37
CA LEU A 23 0.66 -18.91 -11.30
C LEU A 23 0.77 -19.42 -9.84
N LYS A 24 1.36 -18.62 -8.94
CA LYS A 24 1.50 -18.98 -7.52
C LYS A 24 0.14 -19.17 -6.83
N TYR A 25 -0.86 -18.38 -7.22
CA TYR A 25 -2.20 -18.46 -6.62
C TYR A 25 -3.12 -19.49 -7.28
N LYS A 26 -2.63 -20.30 -8.26
CA LYS A 26 -3.43 -21.31 -9.00
C LYS A 26 -4.81 -20.78 -9.41
N MET A 27 -4.87 -19.55 -9.87
CA MET A 27 -6.12 -18.94 -10.24
C MET A 27 -6.51 -19.46 -11.62
N ASN A 28 -7.41 -20.44 -11.68
CA ASN A 28 -8.04 -20.92 -12.90
C ASN A 28 -9.09 -19.90 -13.41
N TYR A 29 -8.66 -18.69 -13.76
CA TYR A 29 -9.55 -17.71 -14.37
C TYR A 29 -9.49 -17.82 -15.89
N LYS A 30 -10.68 -17.85 -16.52
CA LYS A 30 -10.82 -17.66 -17.95
C LYS A 30 -10.60 -16.19 -18.31
N ALA A 31 -10.25 -15.90 -19.56
CA ALA A 31 -10.10 -14.50 -20.02
C ALA A 31 -11.36 -13.64 -19.79
N SER A 32 -12.56 -14.27 -19.81
CA SER A 32 -13.85 -13.64 -19.44
C SER A 32 -13.89 -13.15 -18.01
N ASP A 33 -13.10 -13.75 -17.11
CA ASP A 33 -13.14 -13.44 -15.68
C ASP A 33 -12.24 -12.25 -15.34
N LEU A 34 -11.32 -11.86 -16.24
CA LEU A 34 -10.47 -10.68 -16.05
C LEU A 34 -11.29 -9.40 -15.92
N HIS A 35 -12.34 -9.25 -16.72
CA HIS A 35 -13.21 -8.07 -16.63
C HIS A 35 -13.94 -8.00 -15.28
N SER A 36 -14.40 -9.15 -14.76
CA SER A 36 -15.01 -9.21 -13.43
C SER A 36 -13.99 -8.98 -12.33
N PHE A 37 -12.75 -9.47 -12.48
CA PHE A 37 -11.67 -9.25 -11.53
C PHE A 37 -11.29 -7.76 -11.38
N PHE A 38 -11.23 -7.02 -12.47
CA PHE A 38 -10.96 -5.58 -12.43
C PHE A 38 -12.18 -4.73 -12.04
N ASN A 39 -13.40 -5.24 -12.25
CA ASN A 39 -14.64 -4.58 -11.86
C ASN A 39 -15.25 -5.12 -10.55
N TYR A 40 -14.51 -5.91 -9.80
CA TYR A 40 -15.00 -6.53 -8.57
C TYR A 40 -15.31 -5.46 -7.53
N LYS A 41 -16.59 -5.14 -7.37
CA LYS A 41 -17.10 -4.24 -6.33
C LYS A 41 -17.39 -4.96 -5.00
N HIS A 42 -17.20 -6.28 -4.96
CA HIS A 42 -17.49 -7.12 -3.80
C HIS A 42 -16.24 -7.91 -3.39
N GLY A 43 -15.97 -7.98 -2.09
CA GLY A 43 -14.85 -8.70 -1.52
C GLY A 43 -13.86 -7.81 -0.78
N VAL A 44 -12.72 -8.39 -0.39
CA VAL A 44 -11.64 -7.68 0.31
C VAL A 44 -10.55 -7.30 -0.68
N LYS A 45 -10.26 -6.00 -0.78
CA LYS A 45 -9.12 -5.47 -1.55
C LYS A 45 -7.96 -5.19 -0.61
N ILE A 46 -6.83 -5.85 -0.85
CA ILE A 46 -5.57 -5.58 -0.14
C ILE A 46 -4.70 -4.69 -1.02
N THR A 47 -4.33 -3.53 -0.50
CA THR A 47 -3.61 -2.52 -1.26
C THR A 47 -2.73 -1.65 -0.35
N THR A 48 -1.89 -0.79 -0.92
CA THR A 48 -1.11 0.19 -0.16
C THR A 48 -1.88 1.50 -0.03
N CYS A 49 -1.55 2.32 0.98
CA CYS A 49 -2.14 3.65 1.16
C CYS A 49 -2.05 4.51 -0.10
N HIS A 50 -0.93 4.44 -0.82
CA HIS A 50 -0.72 5.23 -2.03
C HIS A 50 -1.62 4.77 -3.20
N SER A 51 -1.92 3.47 -3.27
CA SER A 51 -2.72 2.88 -4.35
C SER A 51 -4.22 2.99 -4.13
N THR A 52 -4.68 3.54 -3.01
CA THR A 52 -6.11 3.75 -2.71
C THR A 52 -6.65 5.08 -3.23
N LYS A 53 -5.80 5.89 -3.88
CA LYS A 53 -6.21 7.21 -4.37
C LYS A 53 -7.35 7.08 -5.39
N GLY A 54 -8.48 7.72 -5.10
CA GLY A 54 -9.68 7.70 -5.96
C GLY A 54 -10.70 6.62 -5.64
N ASP A 55 -10.33 5.57 -4.91
CA ASP A 55 -11.26 4.52 -4.48
C ASP A 55 -11.93 4.87 -3.16
N GLU A 56 -13.13 4.32 -2.93
CA GLU A 56 -13.86 4.42 -1.67
C GLU A 56 -14.41 3.05 -1.28
N TYR A 57 -14.41 2.75 0.02
CA TYR A 57 -14.77 1.45 0.58
C TYR A 57 -15.75 1.60 1.72
N GLU A 58 -16.65 0.64 1.89
CA GLU A 58 -17.58 0.61 3.03
C GLU A 58 -16.83 0.54 4.35
N VAL A 59 -15.79 -0.29 4.38
CA VAL A 59 -14.92 -0.50 5.54
C VAL A 59 -13.47 -0.41 5.11
N VAL A 60 -12.67 0.34 5.85
CA VAL A 60 -11.21 0.42 5.67
C VAL A 60 -10.53 -0.10 6.94
N ILE A 61 -9.60 -1.03 6.77
CA ILE A 61 -8.73 -1.50 7.83
C ILE A 61 -7.30 -1.12 7.46
N CYS A 62 -6.73 -0.17 8.18
CA CYS A 62 -5.36 0.28 8.00
C CYS A 62 -4.46 -0.34 9.05
N THR A 63 -3.45 -1.08 8.62
CA THR A 63 -2.46 -1.73 9.47
C THR A 63 -1.07 -1.16 9.24
N GLY A 64 -0.12 -1.47 10.13
CA GLY A 64 1.26 -1.03 9.98
C GLY A 64 1.49 0.44 10.35
N LEU A 65 0.69 0.98 11.26
CA LEU A 65 0.79 2.35 11.75
C LEU A 65 1.95 2.48 12.76
N LEU A 66 3.15 2.27 12.24
CA LEU A 66 4.38 2.22 13.02
C LEU A 66 5.36 3.30 12.56
N ASN A 67 6.03 3.92 13.51
CA ASN A 67 7.11 4.86 13.24
C ASN A 67 8.23 4.17 12.46
N GLY A 68 8.63 4.75 11.33
CA GLY A 68 9.53 4.11 10.37
C GLY A 68 8.80 3.44 9.18
N LYS A 69 7.47 3.29 9.27
CA LYS A 69 6.59 3.00 8.14
C LYS A 69 5.76 4.23 7.76
N ILE A 70 5.20 4.92 8.76
CA ILE A 70 4.50 6.20 8.61
C ILE A 70 4.92 7.12 9.78
N PRO A 71 5.73 8.16 9.56
CA PRO A 71 6.55 8.41 8.37
C PRO A 71 7.56 7.29 8.11
N ASN A 72 8.02 7.15 6.87
CA ASN A 72 9.01 6.13 6.53
C ASN A 72 10.42 6.51 7.02
N TRP A 73 11.33 5.54 7.07
CA TRP A 73 12.69 5.77 7.56
C TRP A 73 13.46 6.83 6.75
N ASN A 74 13.22 6.93 5.45
CA ASN A 74 13.87 7.94 4.62
C ASN A 74 13.45 9.35 5.03
N ASP A 75 12.17 9.57 5.31
CA ASP A 75 11.66 10.86 5.78
C ASP A 75 12.22 11.18 7.19
N ILE A 76 12.28 10.17 8.07
CA ILE A 76 12.81 10.34 9.43
C ILE A 76 14.29 10.76 9.43
N PHE A 77 15.11 10.20 8.54
CA PHE A 77 16.54 10.49 8.52
C PHE A 77 16.93 11.72 7.71
N ASN A 78 16.14 12.09 6.70
CA ASN A 78 16.51 13.12 5.74
C ASN A 78 15.66 14.40 5.81
N CYS A 79 14.58 14.40 6.58
CA CYS A 79 13.67 15.53 6.67
C CYS A 79 13.51 16.01 8.10
N ASP A 80 13.14 17.29 8.27
CA ASP A 80 12.80 17.86 9.56
C ASP A 80 11.48 17.29 10.13
N GLN A 81 11.20 17.58 11.37
CA GLN A 81 10.03 17.08 12.08
C GLN A 81 8.72 17.60 11.48
N GLU A 82 8.73 18.81 10.93
CA GLU A 82 7.54 19.39 10.31
C GLU A 82 7.16 18.64 9.04
N HIS A 83 8.13 18.36 8.18
CA HIS A 83 7.93 17.54 6.98
C HIS A 83 7.47 16.12 7.30
N GLN A 84 8.09 15.48 8.30
CA GLN A 84 7.68 14.14 8.76
C GLN A 84 6.21 14.14 9.21
N ASN A 85 5.81 15.14 9.99
CA ASN A 85 4.43 15.31 10.44
C ASN A 85 3.47 15.55 9.27
N TYR A 86 3.86 16.37 8.30
CA TYR A 86 3.07 16.65 7.11
C TYR A 86 2.82 15.40 6.28
N VAL A 87 3.87 14.62 5.99
CA VAL A 87 3.77 13.37 5.20
C VAL A 87 2.88 12.35 5.92
N ALA A 88 3.09 12.15 7.22
CA ALA A 88 2.30 11.22 8.00
C ALA A 88 0.81 11.62 8.02
N ARG A 89 0.50 12.88 8.33
CA ARG A 89 -0.88 13.41 8.35
C ARG A 89 -1.54 13.28 6.99
N ARG A 90 -0.82 13.57 5.90
CA ARG A 90 -1.34 13.44 4.53
C ARG A 90 -1.72 12.00 4.20
N LEU A 91 -0.88 11.02 4.56
CA LEU A 91 -1.17 9.61 4.33
C LEU A 91 -2.35 9.13 5.17
N LEU A 92 -2.40 9.51 6.45
CA LEU A 92 -3.51 9.18 7.34
C LEU A 92 -4.82 9.77 6.83
N TYR A 93 -4.79 11.02 6.35
CA TYR A 93 -5.95 11.67 5.74
C TYR A 93 -6.44 10.91 4.49
N VAL A 94 -5.51 10.53 3.59
CA VAL A 94 -5.87 9.75 2.39
C VAL A 94 -6.57 8.45 2.77
N VAL A 95 -6.05 7.71 3.74
CA VAL A 95 -6.65 6.45 4.20
C VAL A 95 -8.00 6.68 4.84
N SER A 96 -8.09 7.68 5.74
CA SER A 96 -9.34 8.00 6.45
C SER A 96 -10.46 8.40 5.51
N SER A 97 -10.12 9.20 4.48
CA SER A 97 -11.09 9.66 3.49
C SER A 97 -11.57 8.55 2.52
N ARG A 98 -11.01 7.35 2.60
CA ARG A 98 -11.47 6.18 1.80
C ARG A 98 -12.61 5.41 2.44
N ALA A 99 -12.81 5.57 3.74
CA ALA A 99 -13.85 4.85 4.47
C ALA A 99 -15.20 5.57 4.39
N LYS A 100 -16.24 4.86 3.92
CA LYS A 100 -17.62 5.36 3.88
C LYS A 100 -18.34 5.17 5.21
N LYS A 101 -18.14 4.04 5.88
CA LYS A 101 -18.86 3.68 7.11
C LYS A 101 -17.93 3.46 8.29
N HIS A 102 -16.92 2.60 8.12
CA HIS A 102 -16.07 2.20 9.23
C HIS A 102 -14.59 2.31 8.86
N LEU A 103 -13.81 2.89 9.75
CA LEU A 103 -12.35 2.97 9.67
C LEU A 103 -11.76 2.30 10.91
N TYR A 104 -10.92 1.29 10.68
CA TYR A 104 -10.13 0.65 11.73
C TYR A 104 -8.66 0.98 11.52
N MET A 105 -8.04 1.58 12.51
CA MET A 105 -6.62 1.92 12.51
C MET A 105 -5.90 1.03 13.52
N ILE A 106 -4.99 0.19 13.01
CA ILE A 106 -4.32 -0.85 13.80
C ILE A 106 -2.82 -0.57 13.85
N SER A 107 -2.31 -0.35 15.06
CA SER A 107 -0.88 -0.30 15.33
C SER A 107 -0.46 -1.58 16.06
N GLU A 108 0.37 -2.38 15.39
CA GLU A 108 0.80 -3.68 15.91
C GLU A 108 1.93 -3.51 16.93
N ARG A 109 1.84 -4.23 18.03
CA ARG A 109 2.91 -4.33 19.03
C ARG A 109 3.76 -5.57 18.79
N GLY A 110 5.00 -5.55 19.26
CA GLY A 110 5.90 -6.71 19.21
C GLY A 110 6.78 -6.80 17.98
N TYR A 111 6.56 -6.00 16.95
CA TYR A 111 7.48 -5.92 15.83
C TYR A 111 8.79 -5.25 16.23
N LYS A 112 9.91 -5.81 15.74
CA LYS A 112 11.25 -5.28 15.99
C LYS A 112 11.92 -4.87 14.69
N THR A 113 12.72 -3.82 14.76
CA THR A 113 13.59 -3.39 13.67
C THR A 113 14.66 -4.46 13.40
N LYS A 114 15.38 -4.36 12.28
CA LYS A 114 16.51 -5.25 11.98
C LYS A 114 17.60 -5.25 13.08
N ARG A 115 17.69 -4.17 13.86
CA ARG A 115 18.64 -4.04 15.00
C ARG A 115 18.05 -4.51 16.33
N GLY A 116 16.84 -5.11 16.35
CA GLY A 116 16.19 -5.66 17.54
C GLY A 116 15.39 -4.65 18.38
N TYR A 117 15.34 -3.37 18.04
CA TYR A 117 14.55 -2.38 18.76
C TYR A 117 13.06 -2.52 18.44
N PRO A 118 12.16 -2.36 19.43
CA PRO A 118 10.73 -2.41 19.18
C PRO A 118 10.29 -1.21 18.33
N TYR A 119 9.39 -1.44 17.37
CA TYR A 119 8.70 -0.35 16.67
C TYR A 119 7.76 0.37 17.64
N GLN A 120 7.70 1.67 17.51
CA GLN A 120 6.72 2.51 18.20
C GLN A 120 5.56 2.82 17.26
N THR A 121 4.40 3.13 17.82
CA THR A 121 3.24 3.63 17.07
C THR A 121 3.60 4.93 16.36
N THR A 122 3.00 5.15 15.19
CA THR A 122 3.07 6.43 14.48
C THR A 122 2.69 7.58 15.41
N PRO A 123 3.56 8.60 15.60
CA PRO A 123 3.32 9.66 16.59
C PRO A 123 2.09 10.54 16.31
N GLN A 124 1.59 10.52 15.07
CA GLN A 124 0.45 11.33 14.61
C GLN A 124 -0.91 10.65 14.83
N LEU A 125 -0.93 9.44 15.39
CA LEU A 125 -2.11 8.76 15.89
C LEU A 125 -2.40 9.20 17.31
#